data_e2bce8fdfa610373201d41144a865fc8
#
_entry.id   e2bce8fdfa610373201d41144a865fc8
#
_cell.length_a   1.000
_cell.length_b   1.000
_cell.length_c   1.000
_cell.angle_alpha   90.00
_cell.angle_beta   90.00
_cell.angle_gamma   90.00
#
_symmetry.space_group_name_H-M   'P 1'
#
loop_
_entity.id
_entity.type
_entity.pdbx_description
1 polymer ?
#
loop_
_entity_poly.entity_id
_entity_poly.type
_entity_poly.pdbx_seq_one_letter_code
_entity_poly.pdbx_strand_id
1 'polypeptide(L)'
;VVIANAGISEGIDTAVRADLDVLADTLALNNVGLAATFHPFLAAMKARGAGTLVGIASVAAIRGLPGHGAYCASKAGVVAYCESLRGECRGTGVRVATIVPGYVATPLTAGNSYGMPFILQADVFAARAARAIAAGVSYRVIPWQMGVVAKLMRLLPNALFDKLFEGRRRKKRRGE
;
A
#
# COMPACT_ATOMS: atom_id res chain seq x y z
N VAL A 1 -7.73 -10.78 14.76
CA VAL A 1 -6.98 -10.10 13.69
C VAL A 1 -7.97 -9.42 12.77
N VAL A 2 -7.71 -8.14 12.43
CA VAL A 2 -8.47 -7.38 11.44
C VAL A 2 -7.50 -6.94 10.34
N ILE A 3 -7.84 -7.21 9.08
CA ILE A 3 -7.00 -6.89 7.93
C ILE A 3 -7.76 -5.93 7.01
N ALA A 4 -7.29 -4.68 6.91
CA ALA A 4 -7.79 -3.70 5.96
C ALA A 4 -7.06 -3.89 4.62
N ASN A 5 -7.70 -4.63 3.71
CA ASN A 5 -7.13 -5.04 2.42
C ASN A 5 -7.76 -4.31 1.22
N ALA A 6 -9.00 -3.83 1.34
CA ALA A 6 -9.69 -3.16 0.24
C ALA A 6 -8.84 -1.99 -0.31
N GLY A 7 -8.82 -1.84 -1.62
CA GLY A 7 -8.08 -0.76 -2.26
C GLY A 7 -8.25 -0.75 -3.78
N ILE A 8 -8.14 0.43 -4.34
CA ILE A 8 -8.17 0.68 -5.79
C ILE A 8 -6.88 1.33 -6.26
N SER A 9 -6.60 1.19 -7.55
CA SER A 9 -5.44 1.78 -8.22
C SER A 9 -5.81 2.12 -9.65
N GLU A 10 -5.95 3.39 -9.92
CA GLU A 10 -6.18 3.93 -11.26
C GLU A 10 -5.08 4.94 -11.59
N GLY A 11 -4.82 5.15 -12.89
CA GLY A 11 -3.93 6.21 -13.34
C GLY A 11 -4.60 7.58 -13.18
N ILE A 12 -3.79 8.62 -13.00
CA ILE A 12 -4.26 10.01 -13.00
C ILE A 12 -3.32 10.91 -13.80
N ASP A 13 -3.89 11.96 -14.38
CA ASP A 13 -3.18 13.13 -14.88
C ASP A 13 -3.72 14.37 -14.14
N THR A 14 -2.86 15.05 -13.40
CA THR A 14 -3.26 16.21 -12.57
C THR A 14 -3.81 17.37 -13.40
N ALA A 15 -3.48 17.45 -14.70
CA ALA A 15 -4.02 18.46 -15.62
C ALA A 15 -5.49 18.18 -16.00
N VAL A 16 -6.00 16.99 -15.75
CA VAL A 16 -7.36 16.58 -16.08
C VAL A 16 -8.27 16.69 -14.86
N ARG A 17 -9.27 17.59 -14.93
CA ARG A 17 -10.18 17.86 -13.80
C ARG A 17 -10.89 16.61 -13.26
N ALA A 18 -11.34 15.73 -14.15
CA ALA A 18 -12.01 14.47 -13.76
C ALA A 18 -11.13 13.54 -12.94
N ASP A 19 -9.81 13.62 -13.09
CA ASP A 19 -8.87 12.75 -12.34
C ASP A 19 -8.71 13.19 -10.86
N LEU A 20 -9.19 14.39 -10.50
CA LEU A 20 -9.31 14.76 -9.08
C LEU A 20 -10.37 13.93 -8.36
N ASP A 21 -11.41 13.50 -9.04
CA ASP A 21 -12.42 12.61 -8.47
C ASP A 21 -11.83 11.20 -8.26
N VAL A 22 -11.00 10.74 -9.19
CA VAL A 22 -10.23 9.49 -9.03
C VAL A 22 -9.28 9.56 -7.83
N LEU A 23 -8.62 10.71 -7.62
CA LEU A 23 -7.76 10.92 -6.44
C LEU A 23 -8.60 10.87 -5.15
N ALA A 24 -9.74 11.57 -5.11
CA ALA A 24 -10.63 11.59 -3.96
C ALA A 24 -11.16 10.18 -3.63
N ASP A 25 -11.66 9.44 -4.62
CA ASP A 25 -12.14 8.06 -4.46
C ASP A 25 -11.03 7.13 -3.94
N THR A 26 -9.82 7.28 -4.49
CA THR A 26 -8.66 6.48 -4.09
C THR A 26 -8.29 6.73 -2.62
N LEU A 27 -8.27 7.99 -2.18
CA LEU A 27 -7.99 8.33 -0.79
C LEU A 27 -9.14 7.90 0.14
N ALA A 28 -10.39 8.10 -0.28
CA ALA A 28 -11.56 7.68 0.48
C ALA A 28 -11.54 6.17 0.75
N LEU A 29 -11.31 5.34 -0.26
CA LEU A 29 -11.29 3.90 -0.08
C LEU A 29 -10.01 3.41 0.62
N ASN A 30 -8.85 3.80 0.10
CA ASN A 30 -7.57 3.24 0.56
C ASN A 30 -7.15 3.74 1.95
N ASN A 31 -7.56 4.95 2.36
CA ASN A 31 -7.16 5.57 3.63
C ASN A 31 -8.32 5.67 4.61
N VAL A 32 -9.40 6.37 4.27
CA VAL A 32 -10.57 6.50 5.16
C VAL A 32 -11.22 5.13 5.39
N GLY A 33 -11.39 4.32 4.32
CA GLY A 33 -11.92 2.96 4.42
C GLY A 33 -11.07 2.04 5.29
N LEU A 34 -9.73 2.18 5.23
CA LEU A 34 -8.83 1.45 6.12
C LEU A 34 -9.06 1.84 7.60
N ALA A 35 -9.10 3.13 7.90
CA ALA A 35 -9.35 3.61 9.26
C ALA A 35 -10.73 3.17 9.76
N ALA A 36 -11.76 3.27 8.91
CA ALA A 36 -13.11 2.80 9.20
C ALA A 36 -13.17 1.28 9.47
N THR A 37 -12.33 0.49 8.78
CA THR A 37 -12.21 -0.95 9.03
C THR A 37 -11.64 -1.24 10.42
N PHE A 38 -10.72 -0.44 10.93
CA PHE A 38 -10.10 -0.64 12.25
C PHE A 38 -10.96 -0.12 13.39
N HIS A 39 -11.68 0.97 13.15
CA HIS A 39 -12.42 1.73 14.17
C HIS A 39 -13.30 0.86 15.08
N PRO A 40 -14.21 0.00 14.58
CA PRO A 40 -15.15 -0.74 15.42
C PRO A 40 -14.48 -1.80 16.32
N PHE A 41 -13.25 -2.18 16.04
CA PHE A 41 -12.56 -3.24 16.77
C PHE A 41 -11.56 -2.73 17.81
N LEU A 42 -11.01 -1.52 17.62
CA LEU A 42 -9.87 -1.05 18.39
C LEU A 42 -10.16 -0.90 19.87
N ALA A 43 -11.31 -0.32 20.23
CA ALA A 43 -11.69 -0.14 21.65
C ALA A 43 -11.79 -1.49 22.39
N ALA A 44 -12.48 -2.47 21.81
CA ALA A 44 -12.61 -3.80 22.37
C ALA A 44 -11.26 -4.56 22.42
N MET A 45 -10.38 -4.36 21.43
CA MET A 45 -9.03 -4.91 21.44
C MET A 45 -8.18 -4.33 22.59
N LYS A 46 -8.22 -3.01 22.79
CA LYS A 46 -7.53 -2.34 23.91
C LYS A 46 -8.05 -2.81 25.26
N ALA A 47 -9.37 -2.91 25.44
CA ALA A 47 -9.99 -3.33 26.68
C ALA A 47 -9.60 -4.76 27.10
N ARG A 48 -9.48 -5.71 26.15
CA ARG A 48 -9.04 -7.10 26.43
C ARG A 48 -7.52 -7.29 26.43
N GLY A 49 -6.74 -6.25 26.14
CA GLY A 49 -5.28 -6.34 26.10
C GLY A 49 -4.73 -7.20 24.96
N ALA A 50 -5.50 -7.47 23.89
CA ALA A 50 -5.08 -8.36 22.82
C ALA A 50 -5.78 -8.04 21.49
N GLY A 51 -5.03 -8.02 20.39
CA GLY A 51 -5.54 -7.81 19.05
C GLY A 51 -4.42 -7.58 18.04
N THR A 52 -4.75 -7.68 16.75
CA THR A 52 -3.82 -7.33 15.68
C THR A 52 -4.60 -6.63 14.57
N LEU A 53 -4.17 -5.42 14.23
CA LEU A 53 -4.65 -4.65 13.10
C LEU A 53 -3.59 -4.69 11.99
N VAL A 54 -4.02 -4.93 10.76
CA VAL A 54 -3.11 -5.09 9.62
C VAL A 54 -3.53 -4.18 8.48
N GLY A 55 -2.69 -3.22 8.11
CA GLY A 55 -2.88 -2.39 6.92
C GLY A 55 -2.11 -2.96 5.73
N ILE A 56 -2.79 -3.07 4.58
CA ILE A 56 -2.14 -3.48 3.32
C ILE A 56 -1.75 -2.22 2.53
N ALA A 57 -0.45 -1.92 2.55
CA ALA A 57 0.16 -0.82 1.79
C ALA A 57 0.58 -1.25 0.38
N SER A 58 1.71 -0.81 -0.12
CA SER A 58 2.36 -1.22 -1.37
C SER A 58 3.79 -0.71 -1.42
N VAL A 59 4.68 -1.31 -2.21
CA VAL A 59 5.99 -0.73 -2.53
C VAL A 59 5.88 0.64 -3.23
N ALA A 60 4.74 0.93 -3.85
CA ALA A 60 4.41 2.26 -4.39
C ALA A 60 4.32 3.37 -3.32
N ALA A 61 4.23 3.00 -2.04
CA ALA A 61 4.32 3.92 -0.91
C ALA A 61 5.72 4.53 -0.72
N ILE A 62 6.76 3.86 -1.23
CA ILE A 62 8.16 4.21 -0.94
C ILE A 62 8.63 5.39 -1.80
N ARG A 63 8.19 5.45 -3.08
CA ARG A 63 8.45 6.57 -4.00
C ARG A 63 7.31 6.76 -4.97
N GLY A 64 6.95 8.03 -5.25
CA GLY A 64 5.94 8.38 -6.25
C GLY A 64 6.36 7.95 -7.65
N LEU A 65 5.41 7.47 -8.44
CA LEU A 65 5.60 7.02 -9.81
C LEU A 65 4.74 7.89 -10.74
N PRO A 66 5.27 8.35 -11.89
CA PRO A 66 4.50 9.14 -12.85
C PRO A 66 3.20 8.45 -13.27
N GLY A 67 2.09 9.18 -13.24
CA GLY A 67 0.75 8.66 -13.56
C GLY A 67 0.09 7.81 -12.46
N HIS A 68 0.78 7.58 -11.32
CA HIS A 68 0.25 6.80 -10.18
C HIS A 68 0.06 7.66 -8.92
N GLY A 69 0.00 8.99 -9.06
CA GLY A 69 0.02 9.92 -7.92
C GLY A 69 -1.01 9.59 -6.85
N ALA A 70 -2.28 9.34 -7.24
CA ALA A 70 -3.34 8.97 -6.29
C ALA A 70 -3.00 7.71 -5.50
N TYR A 71 -2.59 6.64 -6.19
CA TYR A 71 -2.26 5.37 -5.55
C TYR A 71 -1.02 5.47 -4.66
N CYS A 72 0.06 6.10 -5.15
CA CYS A 72 1.28 6.28 -4.37
C CYS A 72 1.02 7.09 -3.10
N ALA A 73 0.28 8.21 -3.20
CA ALA A 73 -0.10 9.04 -2.06
C ALA A 73 -0.94 8.24 -1.05
N SER A 74 -1.96 7.51 -1.53
CA SER A 74 -2.80 6.70 -0.65
C SER A 74 -2.01 5.63 0.09
N LYS A 75 -1.12 4.89 -0.60
CA LYS A 75 -0.34 3.83 0.04
C LYS A 75 0.76 4.35 0.96
N ALA A 76 1.32 5.53 0.70
CA ALA A 76 2.18 6.24 1.65
C ALA A 76 1.38 6.66 2.90
N GLY A 77 0.16 7.15 2.71
CA GLY A 77 -0.77 7.46 3.80
C GLY A 77 -1.11 6.25 4.67
N VAL A 78 -1.31 5.07 4.08
CA VAL A 78 -1.51 3.81 4.84
C VAL A 78 -0.30 3.50 5.72
N VAL A 79 0.93 3.65 5.20
CA VAL A 79 2.15 3.41 6.00
C VAL A 79 2.19 4.37 7.18
N ALA A 80 2.08 5.68 6.93
CA ALA A 80 2.13 6.70 7.97
C ALA A 80 1.03 6.52 9.03
N TYR A 81 -0.20 6.21 8.60
CA TYR A 81 -1.32 5.95 9.50
C TYR A 81 -1.08 4.74 10.41
N CYS A 82 -0.60 3.63 9.84
CA CYS A 82 -0.29 2.42 10.62
C CYS A 82 0.88 2.65 11.59
N GLU A 83 1.87 3.47 11.22
CA GLU A 83 2.98 3.85 12.10
C GLU A 83 2.47 4.68 13.30
N SER A 84 1.63 5.68 13.07
CA SER A 84 0.98 6.47 14.13
C SER A 84 0.16 5.58 15.05
N LEU A 85 -0.75 4.78 14.47
CA LEU A 85 -1.63 3.89 15.22
C LEU A 85 -0.84 2.85 16.05
N ARG A 86 0.30 2.38 15.55
CA ARG A 86 1.20 1.50 16.31
C ARG A 86 1.74 2.21 17.55
N GLY A 87 2.09 3.48 17.44
CA GLY A 87 2.50 4.33 18.58
C GLY A 87 1.38 4.46 19.62
N GLU A 88 0.14 4.75 19.15
CA GLU A 88 -1.05 4.88 19.99
C GLU A 88 -1.45 3.58 20.71
N CYS A 89 -1.09 2.44 20.14
CA CYS A 89 -1.37 1.11 20.71
C CYS A 89 -0.26 0.60 21.63
N ARG A 90 0.84 1.35 21.81
CA ARG A 90 1.94 0.93 22.68
C ARG A 90 1.47 0.70 24.13
N GLY A 91 1.80 -0.45 24.71
CA GLY A 91 1.41 -0.82 26.07
C GLY A 91 -0.02 -1.34 26.21
N THR A 92 -0.83 -1.36 25.16
CA THR A 92 -2.24 -1.80 25.20
C THR A 92 -2.44 -3.29 24.87
N GLY A 93 -1.38 -4.02 24.51
CA GLY A 93 -1.48 -5.41 24.03
C GLY A 93 -1.99 -5.53 22.58
N VAL A 94 -2.36 -4.42 21.91
CA VAL A 94 -2.78 -4.41 20.51
C VAL A 94 -1.55 -4.22 19.61
N ARG A 95 -1.40 -5.11 18.62
CA ARG A 95 -0.34 -5.02 17.61
C ARG A 95 -0.87 -4.36 16.34
N VAL A 96 -0.04 -3.56 15.69
CA VAL A 96 -0.32 -2.97 14.37
C VAL A 96 0.78 -3.39 13.40
N ALA A 97 0.40 -3.96 12.28
CA ALA A 97 1.30 -4.43 11.24
C ALA A 97 1.00 -3.74 9.90
N THR A 98 2.04 -3.39 9.16
CA THR A 98 1.95 -2.91 7.78
C THR A 98 2.56 -3.95 6.86
N ILE A 99 1.73 -4.57 6.02
CA ILE A 99 2.19 -5.45 4.95
C ILE A 99 2.31 -4.63 3.66
N VAL A 100 3.44 -4.77 3.00
CA VAL A 100 3.82 -3.96 1.83
C VAL A 100 4.05 -4.89 0.63
N PRO A 101 3.00 -5.18 -0.15
CA PRO A 101 3.12 -5.98 -1.36
C PRO A 101 4.01 -5.31 -2.41
N GLY A 102 4.79 -6.13 -3.14
CA GLY A 102 5.24 -5.82 -4.48
C GLY A 102 4.12 -6.09 -5.49
N TYR A 103 4.47 -6.68 -6.62
CA TYR A 103 3.45 -7.11 -7.59
C TYR A 103 2.84 -8.45 -7.19
N VAL A 104 1.52 -8.49 -7.20
CA VAL A 104 0.73 -9.71 -6.93
C VAL A 104 -0.25 -9.91 -8.08
N ALA A 105 -0.32 -11.12 -8.62
CA ALA A 105 -1.23 -11.48 -9.71
C ALA A 105 -2.68 -11.45 -9.22
N THR A 106 -3.38 -10.38 -9.53
CA THR A 106 -4.75 -10.08 -9.11
C THR A 106 -5.45 -9.26 -10.20
N PRO A 107 -6.78 -9.12 -10.19
CA PRO A 107 -7.48 -8.22 -11.10
C PRO A 107 -6.93 -6.77 -11.08
N LEU A 108 -6.44 -6.30 -9.94
CA LEU A 108 -5.85 -4.96 -9.80
C LEU A 108 -4.61 -4.75 -10.70
N THR A 109 -3.84 -5.82 -10.95
CA THR A 109 -2.60 -5.80 -11.73
C THR A 109 -2.77 -6.35 -13.15
N ALA A 110 -3.87 -7.04 -13.47
CA ALA A 110 -4.10 -7.68 -14.76
C ALA A 110 -4.07 -6.70 -15.96
N GLY A 111 -4.53 -5.46 -15.74
CA GLY A 111 -4.51 -4.41 -16.77
C GLY A 111 -3.20 -3.63 -16.89
N ASN A 112 -2.15 -3.97 -16.15
CA ASN A 112 -0.88 -3.24 -16.22
C ASN A 112 -0.12 -3.59 -17.50
N SER A 113 0.32 -2.56 -18.24
CA SER A 113 1.05 -2.68 -19.51
C SER A 113 2.57 -2.54 -19.37
N TYR A 114 3.09 -2.59 -18.15
CA TYR A 114 4.51 -2.46 -17.82
C TYR A 114 5.04 -3.68 -17.06
N GLY A 115 6.37 -3.83 -17.05
CA GLY A 115 7.01 -4.97 -16.38
C GLY A 115 6.74 -5.01 -14.89
N MET A 116 6.46 -6.20 -14.37
CA MET A 116 6.15 -6.46 -12.97
C MET A 116 7.18 -7.47 -12.39
N PRO A 117 8.41 -7.02 -12.08
CA PRO A 117 9.44 -7.92 -11.56
C PRO A 117 9.01 -8.53 -10.23
N PHE A 118 9.43 -9.78 -10.01
CA PHE A 118 9.16 -10.55 -8.78
C PHE A 118 7.67 -10.69 -8.46
N ILE A 119 6.79 -10.72 -9.49
CA ILE A 119 5.36 -10.93 -9.30
C ILE A 119 5.10 -12.25 -8.56
N LEU A 120 4.23 -12.22 -7.59
CA LEU A 120 3.80 -13.40 -6.83
C LEU A 120 2.36 -13.77 -7.19
N GLN A 121 2.05 -15.07 -7.15
CA GLN A 121 0.67 -15.53 -7.16
C GLN A 121 -0.01 -15.12 -5.85
N ALA A 122 -1.33 -14.89 -5.89
CA ALA A 122 -2.07 -14.33 -4.77
C ALA A 122 -2.04 -15.24 -3.52
N ASP A 123 -2.13 -16.54 -3.71
CA ASP A 123 -2.04 -17.56 -2.65
C ASP A 123 -0.66 -17.59 -1.99
N VAL A 124 0.41 -17.50 -2.79
CA VAL A 124 1.79 -17.44 -2.29
C VAL A 124 2.02 -16.16 -1.48
N PHE A 125 1.53 -15.02 -1.98
CA PHE A 125 1.58 -13.76 -1.23
C PHE A 125 0.80 -13.87 0.09
N ALA A 126 -0.44 -14.36 0.05
CA ALA A 126 -1.30 -14.50 1.22
C ALA A 126 -0.67 -15.40 2.29
N ALA A 127 -0.09 -16.54 1.92
CA ALA A 127 0.60 -17.43 2.85
C ALA A 127 1.82 -16.76 3.51
N ARG A 128 2.60 -15.97 2.75
CA ARG A 128 3.75 -15.23 3.29
C ARG A 128 3.31 -14.10 4.22
N ALA A 129 2.25 -13.37 3.86
CA ALA A 129 1.68 -12.32 4.69
C ALA A 129 1.12 -12.87 6.01
N ALA A 130 0.35 -13.96 5.95
CA ALA A 130 -0.19 -14.63 7.15
C ALA A 130 0.92 -15.07 8.12
N ARG A 131 1.99 -15.68 7.61
CA ARG A 131 3.17 -16.04 8.44
C ARG A 131 3.82 -14.83 9.08
N ALA A 132 4.00 -13.73 8.33
CA ALA A 132 4.59 -12.50 8.86
C ALA A 132 3.70 -11.87 9.94
N ILE A 133 2.38 -11.85 9.75
CA ILE A 133 1.40 -11.36 10.73
C ILE A 133 1.44 -12.22 12.00
N ALA A 134 1.44 -13.55 11.86
CA ALA A 134 1.53 -14.47 12.98
C ALA A 134 2.84 -14.31 13.77
N ALA A 135 3.96 -14.06 13.08
CA ALA A 135 5.26 -13.77 13.69
C ALA A 135 5.33 -12.39 14.37
N GLY A 136 4.27 -11.57 14.31
CA GLY A 136 4.19 -10.30 15.03
C GLY A 136 5.02 -9.17 14.41
N VAL A 137 5.33 -9.22 13.10
CA VAL A 137 6.07 -8.14 12.45
C VAL A 137 5.28 -6.83 12.46
N SER A 138 5.96 -5.70 12.63
CA SER A 138 5.35 -4.38 12.52
C SER A 138 5.33 -3.84 11.09
N TYR A 139 6.30 -4.26 10.27
CA TYR A 139 6.42 -3.84 8.87
C TYR A 139 7.08 -4.95 8.05
N ARG A 140 6.50 -5.33 6.89
CA ARG A 140 7.09 -6.37 6.04
C ARG A 140 6.81 -6.12 4.57
N VAL A 141 7.88 -6.01 3.76
CA VAL A 141 7.78 -6.02 2.30
C VAL A 141 7.79 -7.46 1.78
N ILE A 142 6.87 -7.78 0.88
CA ILE A 142 6.72 -9.12 0.29
C ILE A 142 6.53 -8.99 -1.24
N PRO A 143 7.43 -9.54 -2.06
CA PRO A 143 8.69 -10.18 -1.67
C PRO A 143 9.77 -9.15 -1.26
N TRP A 144 10.74 -9.57 -0.47
CA TRP A 144 11.77 -8.68 0.08
C TRP A 144 12.61 -7.98 -0.99
N GLN A 145 12.82 -8.63 -2.13
CA GLN A 145 13.55 -8.07 -3.27
C GLN A 145 12.93 -6.73 -3.74
N MET A 146 11.60 -6.66 -3.75
CA MET A 146 10.90 -5.41 -4.09
C MET A 146 11.16 -4.29 -3.07
N GLY A 147 11.40 -4.63 -1.81
CA GLY A 147 11.81 -3.68 -0.78
C GLY A 147 13.19 -3.09 -1.07
N VAL A 148 14.14 -3.91 -1.52
CA VAL A 148 15.47 -3.43 -1.92
C VAL A 148 15.36 -2.51 -3.14
N VAL A 149 14.66 -2.94 -4.20
CA VAL A 149 14.46 -2.15 -5.42
C VAL A 149 13.81 -0.80 -5.09
N ALA A 150 12.75 -0.78 -4.28
CA ALA A 150 12.04 0.45 -3.94
C ALA A 150 12.91 1.40 -3.11
N LYS A 151 13.72 0.87 -2.17
CA LYS A 151 14.66 1.68 -1.39
C LYS A 151 15.77 2.26 -2.27
N LEU A 152 16.34 1.47 -3.18
CA LEU A 152 17.33 1.97 -4.13
C LEU A 152 16.74 3.07 -5.01
N MET A 153 15.53 2.88 -5.55
CA MET A 153 14.83 3.94 -6.28
C MET A 153 14.62 5.19 -5.42
N ARG A 154 14.32 5.04 -4.13
CA ARG A 154 14.14 6.20 -3.23
C ARG A 154 15.41 7.01 -3.02
N LEU A 155 16.57 6.36 -3.06
CA LEU A 155 17.88 7.01 -2.91
C LEU A 155 18.36 7.71 -4.20
N LEU A 156 17.78 7.40 -5.36
CA LEU A 156 18.15 8.07 -6.61
C LEU A 156 17.84 9.56 -6.53
N PRO A 157 18.76 10.45 -6.95
CA PRO A 157 18.44 11.86 -7.18
C PRO A 157 17.26 12.00 -8.15
N ASN A 158 16.44 13.06 -7.96
CA ASN A 158 15.22 13.25 -8.76
C ASN A 158 15.50 13.25 -10.27
N ALA A 159 16.55 13.95 -10.72
CA ALA A 159 16.91 14.03 -12.13
C ALA A 159 17.18 12.63 -12.76
N LEU A 160 17.86 11.73 -12.03
CA LEU A 160 18.12 10.38 -12.51
C LEU A 160 16.84 9.52 -12.49
N PHE A 161 16.03 9.67 -11.46
CA PHE A 161 14.77 8.98 -11.34
C PHE A 161 13.81 9.39 -12.46
N ASP A 162 13.64 10.69 -12.69
CA ASP A 162 12.75 11.23 -13.71
C ASP A 162 13.16 10.76 -15.11
N LYS A 163 14.47 10.82 -15.44
CA LYS A 163 15.03 10.28 -16.68
C LYS A 163 14.78 8.77 -16.83
N LEU A 164 14.84 7.99 -15.75
CA LEU A 164 14.57 6.55 -15.77
C LEU A 164 13.10 6.24 -16.13
N PHE A 165 12.18 7.12 -15.78
CA PHE A 165 10.74 6.96 -16.00
C PHE A 165 10.20 7.77 -17.20
N GLU A 166 11.05 8.55 -17.84
CA GLU A 166 10.70 9.28 -19.06
C GLU A 166 10.25 8.31 -20.17
N GLY A 167 9.14 8.62 -20.84
CA GLY A 167 8.57 7.79 -21.91
C GLY A 167 8.04 6.40 -21.50
N ARG A 168 8.11 6.03 -20.24
CA ARG A 168 7.56 4.73 -19.77
C ARG A 168 6.03 4.73 -19.78
N ARG A 169 5.46 3.55 -20.06
CA ARG A 169 4.01 3.35 -19.99
C ARG A 169 3.50 3.62 -18.57
N ARG A 170 2.41 4.40 -18.50
CA ARG A 170 1.73 4.76 -17.27
C ARG A 170 0.54 3.83 -17.00
N LYS A 171 0.03 3.83 -15.79
CA LYS A 171 -1.24 3.19 -15.46
C LYS A 171 -2.35 3.85 -16.28
N LYS A 172 -3.28 3.06 -16.83
CA LYS A 172 -4.45 3.59 -17.52
C LYS A 172 -5.30 4.45 -16.58
N ARG A 173 -5.83 5.55 -17.11
CA ARG A 173 -6.80 6.39 -16.41
C ARG A 173 -8.18 5.77 -16.47
N ARG A 174 -9.08 6.23 -15.61
CA ARG A 174 -10.48 5.80 -15.64
C ARG A 174 -11.08 6.12 -17.02
N GLY A 175 -11.61 5.11 -17.70
CA GLY A 175 -12.21 5.25 -19.03
C GLY A 175 -11.26 5.07 -20.25
N GLU A 176 -9.97 4.76 -20.02
CA GLU A 176 -9.01 4.42 -21.08
C GLU A 176 -8.88 2.90 -21.30
#